data_a6dbcc30f9d723e184a9c2a4c97fbf04
#
_entry.id   a6dbcc30f9d723e184a9c2a4c97fbf04
#
_cell.length_a   1.000
_cell.length_b   1.000
_cell.length_c   1.000
_cell.angle_alpha   90.00
_cell.angle_beta   90.00
_cell.angle_gamma   90.00
#
_symmetry.space_group_name_H-M   'P 1'
#
loop_
_entity.id
_entity.type
_entity.pdbx_description
1 polymer ?
#
loop_
_entity_poly.entity_id
_entity_poly.type
_entity_poly.pdbx_seq_one_letter_code
_entity_poly.pdbx_strand_id
1 'polypeptide(L)' 'MLKLSLAAGEYLTINGNIVVQVYRAENGRSYLAIDAPREIPVVRGTVLERE' A
#
# COMPACT_ATOMS: atom_id res chain seq x y z
N MET A 1 -12.75 1.84 -11.43
CA MET A 1 -11.56 1.73 -10.56
C MET A 1 -11.52 0.35 -9.94
N LEU A 2 -10.35 -0.24 -9.86
CA LEU A 2 -10.19 -1.54 -9.22
C LEU A 2 -10.19 -1.36 -7.70
N LYS A 3 -11.02 -2.12 -7.02
CA LYS A 3 -11.10 -2.11 -5.56
C LYS A 3 -10.85 -3.51 -5.04
N LEU A 4 -9.99 -3.62 -4.04
CA LEU A 4 -9.58 -4.89 -3.45
C LEU A 4 -9.65 -4.80 -1.95
N SER A 5 -9.84 -5.95 -1.30
CA SER A 5 -9.66 -6.04 0.14
C SER A 5 -8.56 -7.06 0.44
N LEU A 6 -7.73 -6.75 1.42
CA LEU A 6 -6.66 -7.63 1.86
C LEU A 6 -6.75 -7.82 3.36
N ALA A 7 -6.58 -9.04 3.80
CA ALA A 7 -6.45 -9.34 5.23
C ALA A 7 -4.99 -9.21 5.64
N ALA A 8 -4.75 -9.10 6.94
CA ALA A 8 -3.38 -9.06 7.45
C ALA A 8 -2.64 -10.32 7.02
N GLY A 9 -1.45 -10.15 6.52
CA GLY A 9 -0.61 -11.23 5.98
C GLY A 9 -0.74 -11.42 4.48
N GLU A 10 -1.74 -10.81 3.85
CA GLU A 10 -1.91 -10.89 2.40
C GLU A 10 -1.16 -9.76 1.70
N TYR A 11 -0.86 -9.97 0.43
CA TYR A 11 -0.15 -8.97 -0.36
C TYR A 11 -0.67 -8.96 -1.79
N LEU A 12 -0.32 -7.89 -2.50
CA LEU A 12 -0.56 -7.80 -3.94
C LEU A 12 0.68 -7.22 -4.60
N THR A 13 0.74 -7.37 -5.91
CA THR A 13 1.82 -6.77 -6.69
C THR A 13 1.26 -5.82 -7.72
N ILE A 14 2.03 -4.80 -8.04
CA ILE A 14 1.71 -3.83 -9.09
C ILE A 14 2.87 -3.84 -10.07
N ASN A 15 2.57 -4.04 -11.34
CA ASN A 15 3.58 -4.03 -12.39
C ASN A 15 4.68 -5.08 -12.21
N GLY A 16 4.44 -6.07 -11.34
CA GLY A 16 5.42 -7.14 -11.11
C GLY A 16 6.62 -6.77 -10.26
N ASN A 17 6.82 -5.49 -9.97
CA ASN A 17 7.99 -5.05 -9.21
C ASN A 17 7.66 -4.18 -7.99
N ILE A 18 6.39 -3.96 -7.73
CA ILE A 18 5.94 -3.25 -6.54
C ILE A 18 5.11 -4.20 -5.71
N VAL A 19 5.46 -4.36 -4.45
CA VAL A 19 4.73 -5.23 -3.52
C VAL A 19 4.06 -4.37 -2.46
N VAL A 20 2.78 -4.60 -2.24
CA VAL A 20 2.02 -3.96 -1.18
C VAL A 20 1.49 -5.05 -0.27
N GLN A 21 1.87 -5.02 0.99
CA GLN A 21 1.47 -6.04 1.95
C GLN A 21 0.80 -5.40 3.16
N VAL A 22 -0.28 -6.01 3.63
CA VAL A 22 -0.89 -5.63 4.89
C VAL A 22 -0.26 -6.51 5.97
N TYR A 23 0.56 -5.94 6.82
CA TYR A 23 1.22 -6.72 7.86
C TYR A 23 0.47 -6.66 9.19
N ARG A 24 -0.45 -5.73 9.34
CA ARG A 24 -1.19 -5.58 10.58
C ARG A 24 -2.48 -4.81 10.31
N ALA A 25 -3.56 -5.21 10.96
CA ALA A 25 -4.82 -4.49 10.87
C ALA A 25 -5.48 -4.52 12.25
N GLU A 26 -5.75 -3.34 12.81
CA GLU A 26 -6.40 -3.24 14.11
C GLU A 26 -6.96 -1.84 14.33
N ASN A 27 -8.00 -1.74 15.13
CA ASN A 27 -8.59 -0.46 15.52
C ASN A 27 -9.00 0.40 14.32
N GLY A 28 -9.48 -0.24 13.25
CA GLY A 28 -9.87 0.47 12.05
C GLY A 28 -8.72 0.99 11.22
N ARG A 29 -7.49 0.60 11.54
CA ARG A 29 -6.30 0.98 10.80
C ARG A 29 -5.65 -0.21 10.15
N SER A 30 -5.11 0.00 8.97
CA SER A 30 -4.31 -0.99 8.26
C SER A 30 -2.89 -0.46 8.14
N TYR A 31 -1.94 -1.34 8.42
CA TYR A 31 -0.52 -1.00 8.34
C TYR A 31 0.06 -1.71 7.14
N LEU A 32 0.66 -0.95 6.26
CA LEU A 32 1.15 -1.45 4.99
C LEU A 32 2.67 -1.41 4.93
N ALA A 33 3.24 -2.45 4.34
CA ALA A 33 4.65 -2.46 3.95
C ALA A 33 4.68 -2.40 2.43
N ILE A 34 5.44 -1.47 1.89
CA ILE A 34 5.52 -1.26 0.44
C ILE A 34 6.96 -1.39 0.00
N ASP A 35 7.18 -2.27 -0.97
CA ASP A 35 8.49 -2.46 -1.58
C ASP A 35 8.38 -2.01 -3.03
N ALA A 36 9.10 -0.96 -3.38
CA ALA A 36 9.04 -0.36 -4.71
C ALA A 36 10.42 0.13 -5.12
N PRO A 37 10.69 0.20 -6.43
CA PRO A 37 11.93 0.81 -6.91
C PRO A 37 12.05 2.25 -6.46
N ARG A 38 13.28 2.71 -6.27
CA ARG A 38 13.55 4.06 -5.78
C ARG A 38 12.98 5.17 -6.66
N GLU A 39 12.94 4.94 -7.95
CA GLU A 39 12.47 5.93 -8.90
C GLU A 39 10.95 6.11 -8.87
N ILE A 40 10.25 5.23 -8.16
CA ILE A 40 8.79 5.33 -8.05
C ILE A 40 8.46 5.94 -6.69
N PRO A 41 7.94 7.17 -6.64
CA PRO A 41 7.59 7.78 -5.36
C PRO A 41 6.35 7.12 -4.78
N VAL A 42 6.37 6.91 -3.46
CA VAL A 42 5.22 6.40 -2.72
C VAL A 42 4.79 7.52 -1.77
N VAL A 43 3.61 8.06 -2.01
CA VAL A 43 3.12 9.22 -1.28
C VAL A 43 1.73 8.91 -0.74
N ARG A 44 1.51 9.17 0.54
CA ARG A 44 0.19 8.95 1.11
C ARG A 44 -0.77 10.06 0.65
N GLY A 45 -2.04 9.69 0.54
CA GLY A 45 -3.04 10.58 -0.03
C GLY A 45 -3.17 11.93 0.66
N THR A 46 -3.00 11.96 1.98
CA THR A 46 -3.08 13.21 2.72
C THR A 46 -1.97 14.17 2.35
N VAL A 47 -0.80 13.64 1.98
CA VAL A 47 0.30 14.48 1.52
C VAL A 47 -0.01 15.06 0.14
N LEU A 48 -0.58 14.25 -0.75
CA LEU A 48 -0.99 14.72 -2.06
C LEU A 48 -2.04 15.82 -1.97
N GLU A 49 -2.96 15.69 -1.05
CA GLU A 49 -4.04 16.67 -0.87
C GLU A 49 -3.53 18.04 -0.43
N ARG A 50 -2.37 18.09 0.17
CA ARG A 50 -1.81 19.35 0.66
C ARG A 50 -1.11 20.15 -0.42
N GLU A 51 -0.86 19.54 -1.54
CA GLU A 51 -0.22 20.22 -2.65
C GLU A 51 -1.25 20.94 -3.52
#